data_98d72c737205aa1191eaa900f0463398
#
_entry.id   98d72c737205aa1191eaa900f0463398
#
_cell.length_a   1.000
_cell.length_b   1.000
_cell.length_c   1.000
_cell.angle_alpha   90.00
_cell.angle_beta   90.00
_cell.angle_gamma   90.00
#
_symmetry.space_group_name_H-M   'P 1'
#
loop_
_entity.id
_entity.type
_entity.pdbx_description
1 polymer ?
#
loop_
_entity_poly.entity_id
_entity_poly.type
_entity_poly.pdbx_seq_one_letter_code
_entity_poly.pdbx_strand_id
1 'polypeptide(L)'
;MTTTLSGASVMDGAILVIAANEPVPQPQTREHIAALDIIGVKNIVVVQNKVDLVSREKAFENYKAIKEFLRKTSIGDVPVIPTSAQHGLNIDLLLEAIEKYIPTPKRDPTRPPFMHIVRSFDINKPSTKIENLVGGVLGGTISEGKLEIGDEIEIRPGIRKDKSSQLDYEHLQTKIVSLFAGGGDTKQVGCGGLVGVGSTLDPSLTKADGLIGNVIGKVGQLPEVKKTLNVKATFFEYAIGTTELTKVGPLKQGEALVINAGTSVSAGIVTSTKKSTFEMTLRKPVCIKPGSRVALSRKILGKWRLIGWGIFKD
;
A
#
# COMPACT_ATOMS: atom_id res chain seq x y z
N MET A 1 5.94 -4.41 8.78
CA MET A 1 5.22 -3.12 8.71
C MET A 1 5.40 -2.34 7.40
N THR A 2 6.61 -2.10 6.88
CA THR A 2 6.79 -1.39 5.58
C THR A 2 6.08 -2.08 4.41
N THR A 3 6.11 -3.42 4.34
CA THR A 3 5.42 -4.23 3.32
C THR A 3 3.90 -4.11 3.45
N THR A 4 3.37 -4.11 4.69
CA THR A 4 1.93 -3.94 4.95
C THR A 4 1.44 -2.56 4.50
N LEU A 5 2.21 -1.50 4.77
CA LEU A 5 1.91 -0.14 4.33
C LEU A 5 1.92 -0.01 2.81
N SER A 6 2.88 -0.65 2.13
CA SER A 6 2.96 -0.65 0.66
C SER A 6 1.71 -1.30 0.04
N GLY A 7 1.28 -2.47 0.54
CA GLY A 7 0.05 -3.12 0.07
C GLY A 7 -1.21 -2.33 0.40
N ALA A 8 -1.28 -1.76 1.60
CA ALA A 8 -2.45 -1.00 2.04
C ALA A 8 -2.63 0.35 1.32
N SER A 9 -1.58 0.90 0.71
CA SER A 9 -1.63 2.19 0.00
C SER A 9 -2.57 2.23 -1.21
N VAL A 10 -3.01 1.08 -1.68
CA VAL A 10 -3.93 0.93 -2.83
C VAL A 10 -5.34 0.49 -2.41
N MET A 11 -5.62 0.41 -1.11
CA MET A 11 -6.91 -0.02 -0.56
C MET A 11 -7.90 1.14 -0.49
N ASP A 12 -9.16 0.88 -0.82
CA ASP A 12 -10.29 1.82 -0.72
C ASP A 12 -11.08 1.62 0.58
N GLY A 13 -11.01 0.42 1.12
CA GLY A 13 -11.64 0.03 2.38
C GLY A 13 -10.90 -1.14 2.99
N ALA A 14 -11.25 -1.47 4.23
CA ALA A 14 -10.61 -2.56 4.95
C ALA A 14 -11.61 -3.37 5.79
N ILE A 15 -11.36 -4.66 5.87
CA ILE A 15 -11.99 -5.56 6.84
C ILE A 15 -10.93 -5.88 7.89
N LEU A 16 -11.17 -5.43 9.12
CA LEU A 16 -10.30 -5.73 10.26
C LEU A 16 -10.82 -6.97 10.99
N VAL A 17 -10.10 -8.08 10.87
CA VAL A 17 -10.50 -9.35 11.50
C VAL A 17 -9.83 -9.51 12.86
N ILE A 18 -10.63 -9.72 13.90
CA ILE A 18 -10.20 -9.95 15.27
C ILE A 18 -10.80 -11.27 15.76
N ALA A 19 -9.99 -12.14 16.33
CA ALA A 19 -10.46 -13.43 16.83
C ALA A 19 -11.13 -13.28 18.21
N ALA A 20 -12.31 -13.90 18.39
CA ALA A 20 -13.07 -13.84 19.63
C ALA A 20 -12.39 -14.55 20.81
N ASN A 21 -11.52 -15.52 20.53
CA ASN A 21 -10.77 -16.30 21.53
C ASN A 21 -9.44 -15.65 21.93
N GLU A 22 -9.11 -14.47 21.43
CA GLU A 22 -7.87 -13.75 21.74
C GLU A 22 -8.13 -12.47 22.53
N PRO A 23 -7.18 -12.03 23.37
CA PRO A 23 -7.30 -10.75 24.08
C PRO A 23 -7.23 -9.57 23.10
N VAL A 24 -7.99 -8.51 23.39
CA VAL A 24 -8.09 -7.29 22.57
C VAL A 24 -7.54 -6.10 23.34
N PRO A 25 -6.66 -5.27 22.68
CA PRO A 25 -6.09 -5.43 21.34
C PRO A 25 -4.78 -6.24 21.35
N GLN A 26 -4.57 -7.02 20.31
CA GLN A 26 -3.25 -7.59 20.02
C GLN A 26 -2.28 -6.51 19.51
N PRO A 27 -0.95 -6.66 19.70
CA PRO A 27 0.04 -5.73 19.14
C PRO A 27 -0.12 -5.52 17.64
N GLN A 28 -0.34 -6.58 16.86
CA GLN A 28 -0.56 -6.52 15.42
C GLN A 28 -1.84 -5.74 15.05
N THR A 29 -2.91 -5.88 15.83
CA THR A 29 -4.15 -5.13 15.62
C THR A 29 -3.91 -3.63 15.72
N ARG A 30 -3.11 -3.19 16.69
CA ARG A 30 -2.71 -1.77 16.83
C ARG A 30 -1.89 -1.30 15.64
N GLU A 31 -0.96 -2.13 15.15
CA GLU A 31 -0.12 -1.82 13.99
C GLU A 31 -0.96 -1.69 12.71
N HIS A 32 -1.94 -2.57 12.49
CA HIS A 32 -2.83 -2.50 11.33
C HIS A 32 -3.72 -1.26 11.36
N ILE A 33 -4.32 -0.94 12.50
CA ILE A 33 -5.12 0.28 12.66
C ILE A 33 -4.31 1.53 12.36
N ALA A 34 -3.09 1.60 12.88
CA ALA A 34 -2.21 2.71 12.60
C ALA A 34 -1.84 2.81 11.11
N ALA A 35 -1.63 1.68 10.45
CA ALA A 35 -1.39 1.66 9.01
C ALA A 35 -2.59 2.20 8.22
N LEU A 36 -3.82 1.80 8.58
CA LEU A 36 -5.04 2.29 7.95
C LEU A 36 -5.23 3.81 8.16
N ASP A 37 -4.95 4.31 9.37
CA ASP A 37 -5.03 5.74 9.67
C ASP A 37 -4.04 6.57 8.83
N ILE A 38 -2.80 6.10 8.73
CA ILE A 38 -1.74 6.75 7.92
C ILE A 38 -2.13 6.85 6.46
N ILE A 39 -2.64 5.75 5.89
CA ILE A 39 -3.04 5.71 4.49
C ILE A 39 -4.32 6.51 4.29
N GLY A 40 -5.11 6.70 5.34
CA GLY A 40 -6.36 7.46 5.31
C GLY A 40 -7.54 6.62 4.87
N VAL A 41 -7.50 5.30 5.05
CA VAL A 41 -8.63 4.42 4.83
C VAL A 41 -9.66 4.66 5.93
N LYS A 42 -10.86 5.12 5.53
CA LYS A 42 -11.96 5.46 6.44
C LYS A 42 -13.09 4.44 6.43
N ASN A 43 -13.24 3.74 5.31
CA ASN A 43 -14.29 2.75 5.11
C ASN A 43 -13.83 1.41 5.70
N ILE A 44 -14.26 1.11 6.92
CA ILE A 44 -13.79 -0.04 7.69
C ILE A 44 -14.98 -0.81 8.24
N VAL A 45 -14.94 -2.12 8.08
CA VAL A 45 -15.83 -3.08 8.76
C VAL A 45 -14.95 -3.96 9.65
N VAL A 46 -15.37 -4.18 10.89
CA VAL A 46 -14.66 -5.07 11.82
C VAL A 46 -15.40 -6.40 11.92
N VAL A 47 -14.65 -7.48 11.87
CA VAL A 47 -15.16 -8.84 11.99
C VAL A 47 -14.64 -9.44 13.28
N GLN A 48 -15.54 -9.80 14.20
CA GLN A 48 -15.22 -10.64 15.33
C GLN A 48 -15.36 -12.10 14.89
N ASN A 49 -14.26 -12.71 14.45
CA ASN A 49 -14.28 -14.08 13.92
C ASN A 49 -14.04 -15.13 15.01
N LYS A 50 -14.32 -16.39 14.69
CA LYS A 50 -14.15 -17.57 15.58
C LYS A 50 -15.04 -17.52 16.82
N VAL A 51 -16.25 -16.98 16.69
CA VAL A 51 -17.20 -16.95 17.82
C VAL A 51 -17.64 -18.34 18.27
N ASP A 52 -17.49 -19.34 17.39
CA ASP A 52 -17.72 -20.76 17.66
C ASP A 52 -16.75 -21.40 18.68
N LEU A 53 -15.58 -20.79 18.90
CA LEU A 53 -14.55 -21.30 19.82
C LEU A 53 -14.71 -20.79 21.27
N VAL A 54 -15.71 -19.96 21.54
CA VAL A 54 -15.91 -19.36 22.86
C VAL A 54 -17.38 -19.44 23.29
N SER A 55 -17.65 -19.32 24.60
CA SER A 55 -19.02 -19.20 25.07
C SER A 55 -19.64 -17.86 24.65
N ARG A 56 -20.98 -17.80 24.66
CA ARG A 56 -21.72 -16.59 24.28
C ARG A 56 -21.34 -15.38 25.17
N GLU A 57 -21.11 -15.60 26.44
CA GLU A 57 -20.68 -14.58 27.40
C GLU A 57 -19.31 -14.03 27.05
N LYS A 58 -18.35 -14.90 26.79
CA LYS A 58 -16.98 -14.52 26.35
C LYS A 58 -16.99 -13.79 25.00
N ALA A 59 -17.79 -14.24 24.05
CA ALA A 59 -17.96 -13.56 22.78
C ALA A 59 -18.47 -12.13 23.00
N PHE A 60 -19.44 -11.93 23.90
CA PHE A 60 -20.00 -10.63 24.21
C PHE A 60 -19.01 -9.71 24.96
N GLU A 61 -18.24 -10.24 25.90
CA GLU A 61 -17.16 -9.51 26.57
C GLU A 61 -16.09 -9.04 25.57
N ASN A 62 -15.64 -9.94 24.70
CA ASN A 62 -14.68 -9.61 23.64
C ASN A 62 -15.24 -8.57 22.67
N TYR A 63 -16.53 -8.66 22.28
CA TYR A 63 -17.21 -7.66 21.47
C TYR A 63 -17.17 -6.26 22.11
N LYS A 64 -17.48 -6.18 23.41
CA LYS A 64 -17.39 -4.92 24.16
C LYS A 64 -15.98 -4.36 24.17
N ALA A 65 -14.98 -5.22 24.41
CA ALA A 65 -13.57 -4.85 24.40
C ALA A 65 -13.13 -4.31 23.02
N ILE A 66 -13.59 -4.95 21.94
CA ILE A 66 -13.34 -4.45 20.56
C ILE A 66 -13.93 -3.04 20.38
N LYS A 67 -15.20 -2.84 20.73
CA LYS A 67 -15.87 -1.53 20.59
C LYS A 67 -15.19 -0.45 21.43
N GLU A 68 -14.82 -0.75 22.67
CA GLU A 68 -14.10 0.19 23.53
C GLU A 68 -12.72 0.54 22.99
N PHE A 69 -12.00 -0.44 22.48
CA PHE A 69 -10.70 -0.22 21.86
C PHE A 69 -10.81 0.68 20.61
N LEU A 70 -11.75 0.39 19.71
CA LEU A 70 -11.95 1.15 18.48
C LEU A 70 -12.30 2.61 18.74
N ARG A 71 -13.15 2.88 19.74
CA ARG A 71 -13.52 4.27 20.14
C ARG A 71 -12.33 5.11 20.58
N LYS A 72 -11.26 4.47 21.07
CA LYS A 72 -10.01 5.14 21.47
C LYS A 72 -9.02 5.34 20.31
N THR A 73 -9.38 4.90 19.11
CA THR A 73 -8.57 5.02 17.89
C THR A 73 -9.18 6.03 16.92
N SER A 74 -8.44 6.39 15.88
CA SER A 74 -8.92 7.24 14.77
C SER A 74 -10.06 6.62 13.95
N ILE A 75 -10.27 5.30 14.05
CA ILE A 75 -11.35 4.58 13.36
C ILE A 75 -12.71 4.92 13.95
N GLY A 76 -12.79 5.09 15.28
CA GLY A 76 -14.03 5.45 15.96
C GLY A 76 -15.05 4.32 16.02
N ASP A 77 -16.34 4.67 15.94
CA ASP A 77 -17.44 3.70 16.07
C ASP A 77 -17.84 3.15 14.69
N VAL A 78 -17.31 2.00 14.34
CA VAL A 78 -17.59 1.27 13.10
C VAL A 78 -18.38 -0.02 13.37
N PRO A 79 -19.05 -0.61 12.35
CA PRO A 79 -19.75 -1.88 12.52
C PRO A 79 -18.79 -3.00 12.91
N VAL A 80 -19.21 -3.83 13.87
CA VAL A 80 -18.50 -5.04 14.29
C VAL A 80 -19.44 -6.22 14.08
N ILE A 81 -19.08 -7.14 13.20
CA ILE A 81 -19.91 -8.28 12.83
C ILE A 81 -19.34 -9.55 13.50
N PRO A 82 -20.05 -10.18 14.45
CA PRO A 82 -19.66 -11.47 14.99
C PRO A 82 -19.85 -12.57 13.95
N THR A 83 -18.81 -13.35 13.65
CA THR A 83 -18.84 -14.38 12.61
C THR A 83 -18.16 -15.66 13.06
N SER A 84 -18.51 -16.76 12.40
CA SER A 84 -17.69 -17.95 12.30
C SER A 84 -17.50 -18.27 10.82
N ALA A 85 -16.32 -17.92 10.28
CA ALA A 85 -16.01 -18.22 8.89
C ALA A 85 -16.01 -19.72 8.61
N GLN A 86 -15.62 -20.55 9.61
CA GLN A 86 -15.62 -22.00 9.51
C GLN A 86 -17.03 -22.57 9.30
N HIS A 87 -18.04 -21.98 9.94
CA HIS A 87 -19.42 -22.46 9.89
C HIS A 87 -20.34 -21.60 9.02
N GLY A 88 -19.80 -20.59 8.32
CA GLY A 88 -20.59 -19.68 7.52
C GLY A 88 -21.52 -18.74 8.30
N LEU A 89 -21.39 -18.68 9.63
CA LEU A 89 -22.27 -17.89 10.49
C LEU A 89 -22.11 -16.39 10.24
N ASN A 90 -23.22 -15.69 9.96
CA ASN A 90 -23.31 -14.24 9.72
C ASN A 90 -22.42 -13.73 8.56
N ILE A 91 -22.11 -14.56 7.58
CA ILE A 91 -21.39 -14.14 6.38
C ILE A 91 -22.28 -13.25 5.50
N ASP A 92 -23.57 -13.50 5.46
CA ASP A 92 -24.58 -12.67 4.79
C ASP A 92 -24.60 -11.24 5.39
N LEU A 93 -24.62 -11.10 6.71
CA LEU A 93 -24.54 -9.81 7.40
C LEU A 93 -23.21 -9.10 7.16
N LEU A 94 -22.11 -9.86 7.05
CA LEU A 94 -20.81 -9.29 6.70
C LEU A 94 -20.83 -8.73 5.27
N LEU A 95 -21.40 -9.45 4.31
CA LEU A 95 -21.52 -8.99 2.92
C LEU A 95 -22.38 -7.72 2.85
N GLU A 96 -23.52 -7.69 3.53
CA GLU A 96 -24.35 -6.49 3.65
C GLU A 96 -23.59 -5.31 4.25
N ALA A 97 -22.81 -5.55 5.32
CA ALA A 97 -21.98 -4.51 5.94
C ALA A 97 -20.90 -4.00 5.00
N ILE A 98 -20.26 -4.86 4.20
CA ILE A 98 -19.27 -4.46 3.19
C ILE A 98 -19.91 -3.52 2.17
N GLU A 99 -21.03 -3.91 1.55
CA GLU A 99 -21.74 -3.09 0.55
C GLU A 99 -22.17 -1.73 1.11
N LYS A 100 -22.63 -1.70 2.36
CA LYS A 100 -23.12 -0.49 3.02
C LYS A 100 -22.02 0.47 3.48
N TYR A 101 -20.91 -0.07 4.03
CA TYR A 101 -19.89 0.74 4.71
C TYR A 101 -18.58 0.86 3.93
N ILE A 102 -18.40 0.08 2.86
CA ILE A 102 -17.24 0.17 1.95
C ILE A 102 -17.75 0.44 0.53
N PRO A 103 -18.29 1.64 0.26
CA PRO A 103 -18.83 1.96 -1.06
C PRO A 103 -17.70 2.00 -2.09
N THR A 104 -18.01 1.55 -3.32
CA THR A 104 -17.08 1.65 -4.45
C THR A 104 -16.72 3.12 -4.70
N PRO A 105 -15.44 3.49 -4.67
CA PRO A 105 -15.03 4.87 -4.86
C PRO A 105 -15.32 5.35 -6.30
N LYS A 106 -15.77 6.59 -6.41
CA LYS A 106 -15.93 7.26 -7.72
C LYS A 106 -14.55 7.66 -8.22
N ARG A 107 -14.08 7.02 -9.28
CA ARG A 107 -12.83 7.32 -9.96
C ARG A 107 -13.10 7.84 -11.36
N ASP A 108 -12.18 8.65 -11.87
CA ASP A 108 -12.31 9.26 -13.18
C ASP A 108 -11.56 8.42 -14.25
N PRO A 109 -12.28 7.70 -15.13
CA PRO A 109 -11.67 6.88 -16.18
C PRO A 109 -11.13 7.73 -17.35
N THR A 110 -11.43 9.03 -17.39
CA THR A 110 -10.99 9.93 -18.48
C THR A 110 -9.62 10.54 -18.21
N ARG A 111 -9.14 10.48 -16.97
CA ARG A 111 -7.79 10.95 -16.61
C ARG A 111 -6.70 10.08 -17.24
N PRO A 112 -5.48 10.61 -17.36
CA PRO A 112 -4.32 9.80 -17.71
C PRO A 112 -4.18 8.61 -16.75
N PRO A 113 -3.92 7.39 -17.27
CA PRO A 113 -3.84 6.20 -16.44
C PRO A 113 -2.68 6.30 -15.44
N PHE A 114 -2.96 5.91 -14.21
CA PHE A 114 -1.99 5.85 -13.14
C PHE A 114 -2.18 4.55 -12.36
N MET A 115 -1.29 3.59 -12.58
CA MET A 115 -1.33 2.28 -11.94
C MET A 115 -0.13 2.11 -11.00
N HIS A 116 -0.40 1.69 -9.77
CA HIS A 116 0.65 1.29 -8.83
C HIS A 116 1.05 -0.16 -9.03
N ILE A 117 2.34 -0.45 -9.17
CA ILE A 117 2.87 -1.81 -9.22
C ILE A 117 3.01 -2.33 -7.78
N VAL A 118 2.25 -3.37 -7.47
CA VAL A 118 2.26 -4.08 -6.18
C VAL A 118 3.06 -5.37 -6.26
N ARG A 119 3.08 -6.00 -7.43
CA ARG A 119 3.80 -7.23 -7.74
C ARG A 119 4.40 -7.17 -9.15
N SER A 120 5.46 -7.92 -9.37
CA SER A 120 5.93 -8.21 -10.72
C SER A 120 6.51 -9.62 -10.81
N PHE A 121 6.28 -10.31 -11.93
CA PHE A 121 6.67 -11.71 -12.09
C PHE A 121 7.14 -12.05 -13.48
N ASP A 122 8.02 -13.01 -13.54
CA ASP A 122 8.33 -13.82 -14.72
C ASP A 122 7.40 -15.06 -14.66
N ILE A 123 6.56 -15.22 -15.69
CA ILE A 123 5.61 -16.35 -15.79
C ILE A 123 6.14 -17.51 -16.65
N ASN A 124 7.34 -17.37 -17.20
CA ASN A 124 7.94 -18.41 -18.02
C ASN A 124 8.36 -19.61 -17.16
N LYS A 125 8.07 -20.80 -17.66
CA LYS A 125 8.52 -22.04 -17.02
C LYS A 125 10.03 -22.22 -17.18
N PRO A 126 10.70 -22.86 -16.22
CA PRO A 126 12.09 -23.27 -16.41
C PRO A 126 12.25 -24.04 -17.74
N SER A 127 13.31 -23.78 -18.47
CA SER A 127 13.62 -24.40 -19.78
C SER A 127 12.73 -23.96 -20.94
N THR A 128 11.93 -22.90 -20.81
CA THR A 128 11.26 -22.29 -21.95
C THR A 128 12.30 -21.80 -22.95
N LYS A 129 12.15 -22.18 -24.22
CA LYS A 129 13.03 -21.71 -25.30
C LYS A 129 12.91 -20.20 -25.49
N ILE A 130 14.01 -19.56 -25.91
CA ILE A 130 14.08 -18.08 -26.04
C ILE A 130 12.98 -17.55 -26.96
N GLU A 131 12.70 -18.21 -28.05
CA GLU A 131 11.67 -17.86 -29.03
C GLU A 131 10.23 -17.92 -28.49
N ASN A 132 10.01 -18.63 -27.37
CA ASN A 132 8.72 -18.83 -26.71
C ASN A 132 8.59 -18.05 -25.41
N LEU A 133 9.58 -17.22 -25.08
CA LEU A 133 9.52 -16.39 -23.88
C LEU A 133 8.39 -15.36 -23.99
N VAL A 134 7.57 -15.31 -22.96
CA VAL A 134 6.56 -14.24 -22.78
C VAL A 134 7.22 -13.13 -21.97
N GLY A 135 6.88 -11.90 -22.28
CA GLY A 135 7.40 -10.76 -21.56
C GLY A 135 6.93 -10.71 -20.11
N GLY A 136 7.57 -9.86 -19.33
CA GLY A 136 7.30 -9.74 -17.91
C GLY A 136 5.88 -9.25 -17.59
N VAL A 137 5.33 -9.70 -16.45
CA VAL A 137 3.99 -9.34 -15.98
C VAL A 137 4.07 -8.38 -14.78
N LEU A 138 3.22 -7.35 -14.82
CA LEU A 138 3.09 -6.31 -13.80
C LEU A 138 1.72 -6.39 -13.15
N GLY A 139 1.68 -6.64 -11.86
CA GLY A 139 0.44 -6.72 -11.08
C GLY A 139 0.22 -5.50 -10.22
N GLY A 140 -0.99 -4.97 -10.18
CA GLY A 140 -1.27 -3.80 -9.37
C GLY A 140 -2.70 -3.29 -9.46
N THR A 141 -2.90 -2.02 -9.13
CA THR A 141 -4.21 -1.35 -9.14
C THR A 141 -4.16 -0.04 -9.89
N ILE A 142 -5.13 0.19 -10.77
CA ILE A 142 -5.30 1.45 -11.48
C ILE A 142 -6.08 2.41 -10.59
N SER A 143 -5.45 3.52 -10.20
CA SER A 143 -6.09 4.56 -9.39
C SER A 143 -6.84 5.60 -10.23
N GLU A 144 -6.39 5.86 -11.45
CA GLU A 144 -7.01 6.78 -12.40
C GLU A 144 -6.87 6.26 -13.82
N GLY A 145 -7.80 6.65 -14.69
CA GLY A 145 -7.76 6.33 -16.13
C GLY A 145 -8.06 4.88 -16.45
N LYS A 146 -7.65 4.47 -17.65
CA LYS A 146 -7.84 3.12 -18.18
C LYS A 146 -6.62 2.71 -19.02
N LEU A 147 -6.40 1.40 -19.14
CA LEU A 147 -5.38 0.78 -19.97
C LEU A 147 -6.02 -0.20 -20.95
N GLU A 148 -5.49 -0.28 -22.17
CA GLU A 148 -5.96 -1.16 -23.24
C GLU A 148 -4.79 -1.97 -23.82
N ILE A 149 -5.10 -3.14 -24.37
CA ILE A 149 -4.10 -3.92 -25.11
C ILE A 149 -3.60 -3.07 -26.30
N GLY A 150 -2.28 -3.02 -26.46
CA GLY A 150 -1.62 -2.23 -27.47
C GLY A 150 -1.16 -0.85 -27.02
N ASP A 151 -1.57 -0.38 -25.82
CA ASP A 151 -1.06 0.86 -25.26
C ASP A 151 0.46 0.83 -25.07
N GLU A 152 1.12 1.91 -25.43
CA GLU A 152 2.51 2.17 -25.06
C GLU A 152 2.55 2.83 -23.70
N ILE A 153 3.26 2.22 -22.78
CA ILE A 153 3.33 2.62 -21.38
C ILE A 153 4.77 2.88 -20.95
N GLU A 154 4.90 3.77 -19.97
CA GLU A 154 6.16 3.99 -19.26
C GLU A 154 6.03 3.56 -17.80
N ILE A 155 7.17 3.15 -17.22
CA ILE A 155 7.30 2.70 -15.85
C ILE A 155 8.32 3.61 -15.15
N ARG A 156 7.89 4.31 -14.11
CA ARG A 156 8.70 5.26 -13.33
C ARG A 156 8.73 4.90 -11.85
N PRO A 157 9.85 5.09 -11.15
CA PRO A 157 11.13 5.62 -11.61
C PRO A 157 11.92 4.69 -12.54
N GLY A 158 11.51 3.44 -12.72
CA GLY A 158 12.18 2.45 -13.55
C GLY A 158 13.20 1.60 -12.78
N ILE A 159 14.30 1.26 -13.43
CA ILE A 159 15.40 0.45 -12.89
C ILE A 159 16.64 1.29 -12.66
N ARG A 160 17.51 0.81 -11.76
CA ARG A 160 18.81 1.44 -11.53
C ARG A 160 19.74 1.15 -12.69
N LYS A 161 20.31 2.20 -13.31
CA LYS A 161 21.17 2.13 -14.48
C LYS A 161 22.47 1.35 -14.24
N ASP A 162 23.10 1.57 -13.08
CA ASP A 162 24.40 0.98 -12.79
C ASP A 162 24.65 0.82 -11.29
N LYS A 163 25.60 -0.05 -10.94
CA LYS A 163 26.07 -0.22 -9.56
C LYS A 163 26.99 0.92 -9.08
N SER A 164 27.20 1.94 -9.93
CA SER A 164 28.03 3.11 -9.60
C SER A 164 27.49 3.90 -8.40
N SER A 165 28.31 4.75 -7.79
CA SER A 165 28.00 5.52 -6.60
C SER A 165 26.84 6.53 -6.77
N GLN A 166 26.51 6.92 -7.99
CA GLN A 166 25.35 7.76 -8.30
C GLN A 166 24.10 6.89 -8.51
N LEU A 167 23.04 7.21 -7.75
CA LEU A 167 21.74 6.54 -7.84
C LEU A 167 20.97 7.10 -9.06
N ASP A 168 21.35 6.64 -10.24
CA ASP A 168 20.66 6.98 -11.46
C ASP A 168 19.65 5.90 -11.86
N TYR A 169 18.45 6.32 -12.23
CA TYR A 169 17.33 5.46 -12.59
C TYR A 169 16.91 5.75 -14.03
N GLU A 170 16.65 4.69 -14.77
CA GLU A 170 16.16 4.75 -16.15
C GLU A 170 14.72 4.31 -16.22
N HIS A 171 13.89 5.14 -16.83
CA HIS A 171 12.50 4.80 -17.11
C HIS A 171 12.45 3.65 -18.11
N LEU A 172 11.52 2.73 -17.88
CA LEU A 172 11.24 1.67 -18.83
C LEU A 172 10.05 2.06 -19.69
N GLN A 173 10.12 1.73 -20.98
CA GLN A 173 9.00 1.83 -21.90
C GLN A 173 8.69 0.44 -22.45
N THR A 174 7.41 0.14 -22.60
CA THR A 174 6.97 -1.16 -23.07
C THR A 174 5.56 -1.06 -23.65
N LYS A 175 5.11 -2.11 -24.33
CA LYS A 175 3.77 -2.24 -24.88
C LYS A 175 2.96 -3.27 -24.10
N ILE A 176 1.68 -2.99 -23.88
CA ILE A 176 0.74 -3.94 -23.27
C ILE A 176 0.36 -5.00 -24.30
N VAL A 177 0.60 -6.28 -23.97
CA VAL A 177 0.26 -7.41 -24.84
C VAL A 177 -0.92 -8.21 -24.32
N SER A 178 -1.15 -8.19 -23.01
CA SER A 178 -2.31 -8.85 -22.39
C SER A 178 -2.75 -8.12 -21.13
N LEU A 179 -4.03 -8.24 -20.80
CA LEU A 179 -4.63 -7.70 -19.59
C LEU A 179 -5.48 -8.77 -18.92
N PHE A 180 -5.35 -8.87 -17.61
CA PHE A 180 -6.08 -9.82 -16.77
C PHE A 180 -6.74 -9.10 -15.60
N ALA A 181 -8.05 -9.23 -15.45
CA ALA A 181 -8.82 -8.64 -14.36
C ALA A 181 -10.11 -9.42 -14.11
N GLY A 182 -10.61 -9.41 -12.88
CA GLY A 182 -11.87 -10.08 -12.54
C GLY A 182 -11.84 -11.60 -12.75
N GLY A 183 -10.66 -12.21 -12.73
CA GLY A 183 -10.49 -13.66 -12.93
C GLY A 183 -10.41 -14.12 -14.39
N GLY A 184 -10.29 -13.20 -15.37
CA GLY A 184 -10.18 -13.52 -16.78
C GLY A 184 -9.41 -12.52 -17.62
N ASP A 185 -9.13 -12.91 -18.86
CA ASP A 185 -8.53 -12.03 -19.86
C ASP A 185 -9.52 -10.95 -20.31
N THR A 186 -9.01 -9.75 -20.56
CA THR A 186 -9.80 -8.63 -21.03
C THR A 186 -9.03 -7.76 -22.02
N LYS A 187 -9.73 -6.99 -22.85
CA LYS A 187 -9.10 -6.05 -23.79
C LYS A 187 -8.81 -4.69 -23.17
N GLN A 188 -9.53 -4.33 -22.11
CA GLN A 188 -9.45 -3.04 -21.43
C GLN A 188 -9.68 -3.21 -19.93
N VAL A 189 -8.97 -2.42 -19.14
CA VAL A 189 -9.15 -2.33 -17.68
C VAL A 189 -9.25 -0.88 -17.25
N GLY A 190 -10.16 -0.61 -16.33
CA GLY A 190 -10.36 0.71 -15.70
C GLY A 190 -9.86 0.76 -14.27
N CYS A 191 -10.31 1.80 -13.56
CA CYS A 191 -9.93 2.03 -12.17
C CYS A 191 -10.47 0.96 -11.21
N GLY A 192 -9.67 0.62 -10.21
CA GLY A 192 -10.02 -0.33 -9.14
C GLY A 192 -9.63 -1.77 -9.44
N GLY A 193 -9.81 -2.62 -8.43
CA GLY A 193 -9.48 -4.03 -8.51
C GLY A 193 -7.98 -4.32 -8.67
N LEU A 194 -7.68 -5.61 -8.78
CA LEU A 194 -6.33 -6.09 -9.11
C LEU A 194 -6.26 -6.39 -10.60
N VAL A 195 -5.22 -5.87 -11.24
CA VAL A 195 -4.98 -5.99 -12.67
C VAL A 195 -3.61 -6.62 -12.91
N GLY A 196 -3.54 -7.59 -13.80
CA GLY A 196 -2.31 -8.10 -14.38
C GLY A 196 -2.09 -7.48 -15.77
N VAL A 197 -0.92 -6.90 -15.98
CA VAL A 197 -0.51 -6.30 -17.25
C VAL A 197 0.66 -7.10 -17.80
N GLY A 198 0.43 -7.87 -18.85
CA GLY A 198 1.48 -8.53 -19.63
C GLY A 198 2.12 -7.53 -20.57
N SER A 199 3.43 -7.54 -20.65
CA SER A 199 4.22 -6.55 -21.37
C SER A 199 5.23 -7.20 -22.32
N THR A 200 5.92 -6.40 -23.13
CA THR A 200 7.05 -6.83 -23.94
C THR A 200 8.40 -6.69 -23.22
N LEU A 201 8.40 -6.38 -21.92
CA LEU A 201 9.62 -6.28 -21.11
C LEU A 201 10.36 -7.60 -21.05
N ASP A 202 11.69 -7.53 -20.98
CA ASP A 202 12.50 -8.67 -20.61
C ASP A 202 12.00 -9.24 -19.27
N PRO A 203 11.61 -10.54 -19.21
CA PRO A 203 11.05 -11.13 -17.99
C PRO A 203 12.02 -11.09 -16.80
N SER A 204 13.33 -10.99 -17.04
CA SER A 204 14.32 -10.84 -15.96
C SER A 204 14.12 -9.57 -15.13
N LEU A 205 13.58 -8.50 -15.73
CA LEU A 205 13.31 -7.23 -15.03
C LEU A 205 12.13 -7.33 -14.07
N THR A 206 11.19 -8.23 -14.33
CA THR A 206 9.98 -8.44 -13.52
C THR A 206 10.13 -9.55 -12.49
N LYS A 207 11.18 -10.36 -12.61
CA LYS A 207 11.46 -11.49 -11.71
C LYS A 207 11.61 -11.02 -10.26
N ALA A 208 11.11 -11.85 -9.34
CA ALA A 208 11.24 -11.65 -7.90
C ALA A 208 10.79 -10.25 -7.43
N ASP A 209 9.68 -9.75 -7.98
CA ASP A 209 9.11 -8.45 -7.63
C ASP A 209 10.03 -7.24 -7.91
N GLY A 210 10.93 -7.35 -8.89
CA GLY A 210 11.95 -6.33 -9.20
C GLY A 210 11.41 -4.94 -9.51
N LEU A 211 10.15 -4.84 -9.96
CA LEU A 211 9.51 -3.57 -10.30
C LEU A 211 8.49 -3.08 -9.25
N ILE A 212 8.42 -3.68 -8.07
CA ILE A 212 7.57 -3.15 -6.99
C ILE A 212 7.93 -1.70 -6.65
N GLY A 213 6.91 -0.91 -6.39
CA GLY A 213 7.05 0.49 -6.02
C GLY A 213 7.28 1.43 -7.21
N ASN A 214 7.21 0.92 -8.43
CA ASN A 214 7.06 1.72 -9.62
C ASN A 214 5.58 2.01 -9.90
N VAL A 215 5.36 2.95 -10.80
CA VAL A 215 4.04 3.29 -11.35
C VAL A 215 4.04 3.17 -12.87
N ILE A 216 2.89 2.85 -13.42
CA ILE A 216 2.65 2.74 -14.86
C ILE A 216 1.72 3.87 -15.30
N GLY A 217 2.00 4.46 -16.43
CA GLY A 217 1.14 5.40 -17.16
C GLY A 217 1.43 5.39 -18.65
N LYS A 218 0.67 6.15 -19.42
CA LYS A 218 1.01 6.38 -20.84
C LYS A 218 2.28 7.22 -20.94
N VAL A 219 3.05 7.00 -21.98
CA VAL A 219 4.33 7.70 -22.22
C VAL A 219 4.16 9.22 -22.13
N GLY A 220 4.98 9.87 -21.31
CA GLY A 220 4.97 11.33 -21.10
C GLY A 220 3.85 11.85 -20.18
N GLN A 221 3.00 11.01 -19.61
CA GLN A 221 1.85 11.45 -18.79
C GLN A 221 2.05 11.21 -17.28
N LEU A 222 3.10 10.50 -16.88
CA LEU A 222 3.42 10.30 -15.47
C LEU A 222 4.07 11.54 -14.83
N PRO A 223 3.85 11.78 -13.53
CA PRO A 223 4.56 12.79 -12.77
C PRO A 223 6.07 12.65 -12.88
N GLU A 224 6.77 13.74 -12.64
CA GLU A 224 8.23 13.71 -12.53
C GLU A 224 8.70 12.82 -11.39
N VAL A 225 9.84 12.19 -11.62
CA VAL A 225 10.53 11.40 -10.60
C VAL A 225 11.26 12.33 -9.64
N LYS A 226 10.92 12.24 -8.36
CA LYS A 226 11.49 13.11 -7.32
C LYS A 226 12.59 12.37 -6.56
N LYS A 227 13.79 12.96 -6.51
CA LYS A 227 14.92 12.54 -5.67
C LYS A 227 14.88 13.23 -4.30
N THR A 228 14.24 14.40 -4.22
CA THR A 228 14.05 15.18 -2.99
C THR A 228 12.56 15.38 -2.76
N LEU A 229 12.14 15.21 -1.52
CA LEU A 229 10.74 15.40 -1.11
C LEU A 229 10.63 16.47 -0.05
N ASN A 230 9.68 17.39 -0.25
CA ASN A 230 9.21 18.33 0.76
C ASN A 230 7.91 17.77 1.37
N VAL A 231 7.92 17.49 2.67
CA VAL A 231 6.83 16.78 3.33
C VAL A 231 6.31 17.59 4.52
N LYS A 232 4.99 17.87 4.54
CA LYS A 232 4.30 18.36 5.73
C LYS A 232 3.94 17.16 6.60
N ALA A 233 4.62 17.00 7.75
CA ALA A 233 4.50 15.85 8.61
C ALA A 233 3.53 16.04 9.77
N THR A 234 2.90 14.93 10.16
CA THR A 234 2.12 14.75 11.39
C THR A 234 2.72 13.55 12.12
N PHE A 235 3.23 13.78 13.34
CA PHE A 235 3.87 12.74 14.13
C PHE A 235 2.89 12.17 15.16
N PHE A 236 3.04 10.88 15.45
CA PHE A 236 2.38 10.26 16.59
C PHE A 236 3.04 10.70 17.90
N GLU A 237 2.31 10.59 18.99
CA GLU A 237 2.90 10.81 20.30
C GLU A 237 3.92 9.72 20.67
N TYR A 238 3.61 8.48 20.31
CA TYR A 238 4.45 7.29 20.54
C TYR A 238 4.70 6.53 19.23
N ALA A 239 5.89 5.97 19.11
CA ALA A 239 6.25 5.12 17.98
C ALA A 239 5.47 3.81 18.00
N ILE A 240 5.03 3.37 16.82
CA ILE A 240 4.22 2.16 16.70
C ILE A 240 5.11 0.94 16.45
N GLY A 241 4.74 -0.19 17.06
CA GLY A 241 5.47 -1.45 16.96
C GLY A 241 6.65 -1.56 17.93
N THR A 242 6.72 -0.71 18.94
CA THR A 242 7.65 -0.85 20.07
C THR A 242 7.00 -1.64 21.20
N THR A 243 7.78 -2.42 21.95
CA THR A 243 7.32 -3.15 23.14
C THR A 243 6.99 -2.18 24.29
N GLU A 244 7.75 -1.10 24.39
CA GLU A 244 7.53 -0.02 25.37
C GLU A 244 7.07 1.26 24.64
N LEU A 245 6.30 2.09 25.32
CA LEU A 245 5.85 3.38 24.80
C LEU A 245 7.04 4.32 24.58
N THR A 246 7.55 4.37 23.37
CA THR A 246 8.66 5.23 22.99
C THR A 246 8.14 6.53 22.38
N LYS A 247 8.33 7.65 23.08
CA LYS A 247 7.88 8.97 22.64
C LYS A 247 8.59 9.39 21.35
N VAL A 248 7.84 9.91 20.37
CA VAL A 248 8.39 10.42 19.11
C VAL A 248 8.90 11.84 19.33
N GLY A 249 10.23 12.00 19.33
CA GLY A 249 10.88 13.32 19.36
C GLY A 249 10.91 13.99 17.97
N PRO A 250 11.25 15.30 17.91
CA PRO A 250 11.36 16.04 16.66
C PRO A 250 12.39 15.43 15.70
N LEU A 251 12.22 15.67 14.40
CA LEU A 251 13.21 15.30 13.40
C LEU A 251 14.45 16.18 13.50
N LYS A 252 15.60 15.58 13.21
CA LYS A 252 16.88 16.29 13.16
C LYS A 252 17.42 16.28 11.72
N GLN A 253 18.10 17.35 11.34
CA GLN A 253 18.88 17.36 10.10
C GLN A 253 19.97 16.28 10.14
N GLY A 254 20.21 15.61 9.02
CA GLY A 254 21.12 14.47 8.93
C GLY A 254 20.52 13.13 9.37
N GLU A 255 19.29 13.14 9.90
CA GLU A 255 18.63 11.92 10.35
C GLU A 255 18.18 11.04 9.18
N ALA A 256 18.38 9.73 9.31
CA ALA A 256 17.91 8.75 8.33
C ALA A 256 16.45 8.38 8.61
N LEU A 257 15.60 8.44 7.57
CA LEU A 257 14.22 7.99 7.58
C LEU A 257 13.97 6.97 6.48
N VAL A 258 12.95 6.14 6.68
CA VAL A 258 12.31 5.38 5.60
C VAL A 258 10.94 5.94 5.37
N ILE A 259 10.60 6.17 4.10
CA ILE A 259 9.27 6.57 3.67
C ILE A 259 8.60 5.48 2.85
N ASN A 260 7.28 5.38 3.02
CA ASN A 260 6.41 4.65 2.09
C ASN A 260 5.59 5.68 1.33
N ALA A 261 5.79 5.74 0.01
CA ALA A 261 5.08 6.63 -0.92
C ALA A 261 4.32 5.77 -1.93
N GLY A 262 3.01 5.61 -1.73
CA GLY A 262 2.27 4.57 -2.43
C GLY A 262 2.89 3.19 -2.16
N THR A 263 3.13 2.43 -3.22
CA THR A 263 3.79 1.10 -3.14
C THR A 263 5.32 1.19 -3.03
N SER A 264 5.91 2.38 -3.22
CA SER A 264 7.36 2.59 -3.15
C SER A 264 7.84 2.75 -1.71
N VAL A 265 8.93 2.06 -1.39
CA VAL A 265 9.66 2.21 -0.13
C VAL A 265 11.03 2.79 -0.44
N SER A 266 11.37 3.91 0.19
CA SER A 266 12.67 4.54 0.02
C SER A 266 13.26 5.01 1.36
N ALA A 267 14.55 4.75 1.55
CA ALA A 267 15.32 5.39 2.62
C ALA A 267 15.86 6.73 2.12
N GLY A 268 16.04 7.67 3.04
CA GLY A 268 16.63 8.96 2.72
C GLY A 268 17.18 9.66 3.96
N ILE A 269 17.80 10.82 3.75
CA ILE A 269 18.38 11.64 4.79
C ILE A 269 17.64 12.98 4.82
N VAL A 270 17.24 13.41 6.00
CA VAL A 270 16.63 14.72 6.24
C VAL A 270 17.66 15.81 5.99
N THR A 271 17.40 16.66 5.01
CA THR A 271 18.31 17.77 4.63
C THR A 271 17.95 19.08 5.33
N SER A 272 16.67 19.30 5.61
CA SER A 272 16.22 20.46 6.37
C SER A 272 14.93 20.17 7.16
N THR A 273 14.71 20.92 8.26
CA THR A 273 13.51 20.81 9.08
C THR A 273 12.99 22.21 9.44
N LYS A 274 11.66 22.43 9.24
CA LYS A 274 10.97 23.69 9.59
C LYS A 274 9.64 23.36 10.25
N LYS A 275 9.50 23.55 11.57
CA LYS A 275 8.25 23.25 12.33
C LYS A 275 7.61 21.91 11.94
N SER A 276 6.57 21.94 11.11
CA SER A 276 5.81 20.76 10.64
C SER A 276 6.22 20.27 9.26
N THR A 277 7.19 20.89 8.59
CA THR A 277 7.69 20.49 7.27
C THR A 277 9.15 20.09 7.35
N PHE A 278 9.52 19.13 6.53
CA PHE A 278 10.92 18.75 6.37
C PHE A 278 11.20 18.41 4.91
N GLU A 279 12.44 18.56 4.53
CA GLU A 279 12.97 18.14 3.25
C GLU A 279 13.89 16.95 3.44
N MET A 280 13.83 15.97 2.53
CA MET A 280 14.72 14.82 2.56
C MET A 280 15.16 14.41 1.16
N THR A 281 16.40 13.96 1.06
CA THR A 281 16.95 13.36 -0.16
C THR A 281 16.84 11.84 -0.09
N LEU A 282 16.26 11.25 -1.11
CA LEU A 282 15.95 9.82 -1.19
C LEU A 282 17.09 9.02 -1.82
N ARG A 283 17.32 7.81 -1.35
CA ARG A 283 18.21 6.83 -2.00
C ARG A 283 17.59 6.25 -3.27
N LYS A 284 16.32 5.81 -3.20
CA LYS A 284 15.52 5.41 -4.37
C LYS A 284 14.57 6.56 -4.68
N PRO A 285 14.63 7.15 -5.87
CA PRO A 285 13.68 8.18 -6.25
C PRO A 285 12.27 7.60 -6.33
N VAL A 286 11.26 8.45 -6.26
CA VAL A 286 9.86 8.05 -6.28
C VAL A 286 9.07 8.87 -7.32
N CYS A 287 8.07 8.24 -7.92
CA CYS A 287 7.11 8.91 -8.79
C CYS A 287 5.78 8.97 -8.04
N ILE A 288 5.45 10.16 -7.52
CA ILE A 288 4.23 10.42 -6.74
C ILE A 288 3.61 11.75 -7.12
N LYS A 289 2.30 11.87 -6.92
CA LYS A 289 1.57 13.12 -7.16
C LYS A 289 1.65 14.06 -5.97
N PRO A 290 1.67 15.40 -6.17
CA PRO A 290 1.47 16.36 -5.09
C PRO A 290 0.18 16.05 -4.31
N GLY A 291 0.21 16.23 -3.00
CA GLY A 291 -0.90 15.88 -2.12
C GLY A 291 -0.95 14.40 -1.68
N SER A 292 -0.08 13.55 -2.24
CA SER A 292 0.01 12.14 -1.81
C SER A 292 0.44 12.01 -0.36
N ARG A 293 -0.16 11.06 0.35
CA ARG A 293 0.26 10.68 1.70
C ARG A 293 1.51 9.81 1.65
N VAL A 294 2.42 10.02 2.59
CA VAL A 294 3.63 9.22 2.80
C VAL A 294 3.72 8.81 4.26
N ALA A 295 4.01 7.55 4.52
CA ALA A 295 4.27 7.08 5.87
C ALA A 295 5.74 7.30 6.24
N LEU A 296 6.00 7.62 7.51
CA LEU A 296 7.31 7.98 8.01
C LEU A 296 7.77 6.98 9.06
N SER A 297 8.93 6.37 8.85
CA SER A 297 9.55 5.43 9.80
C SER A 297 10.95 5.87 10.17
N ARG A 298 11.26 5.76 11.48
CA ARG A 298 12.54 6.08 12.11
C ARG A 298 13.16 4.81 12.66
N LYS A 299 14.48 4.73 12.67
CA LYS A 299 15.19 3.62 13.29
C LYS A 299 15.22 3.80 14.81
N ILE A 300 14.52 2.90 15.54
CA ILE A 300 14.43 2.87 17.00
C ILE A 300 14.88 1.48 17.46
N LEU A 301 15.86 1.41 18.35
CA LEU A 301 16.44 0.14 18.85
C LEU A 301 16.81 -0.83 17.71
N GLY A 302 17.45 -0.32 16.67
CA GLY A 302 17.90 -1.11 15.52
C GLY A 302 16.83 -1.48 14.49
N LYS A 303 15.55 -1.22 14.75
CA LYS A 303 14.42 -1.56 13.88
C LYS A 303 13.70 -0.31 13.36
N TRP A 304 13.19 -0.37 12.12
CA TRP A 304 12.36 0.70 11.57
C TRP A 304 10.98 0.67 12.22
N ARG A 305 10.63 1.79 12.85
CA ARG A 305 9.36 1.97 13.58
C ARG A 305 8.62 3.16 13.00
N LEU A 306 7.31 3.01 12.90
CA LEU A 306 6.45 4.02 12.35
C LEU A 306 6.30 5.17 13.36
N ILE A 307 6.55 6.40 12.91
CA ILE A 307 6.53 7.60 13.76
C ILE A 307 5.47 8.62 13.35
N GLY A 308 4.84 8.44 12.18
CA GLY A 308 3.84 9.37 11.67
C GLY A 308 3.65 9.25 10.17
N TRP A 309 3.02 10.24 9.62
CA TRP A 309 2.77 10.39 8.18
C TRP A 309 2.95 11.83 7.74
N GLY A 310 2.96 12.06 6.45
CA GLY A 310 2.99 13.40 5.89
C GLY A 310 2.29 13.50 4.55
N ILE A 311 2.14 14.74 4.09
CA ILE A 311 1.64 15.07 2.76
C ILE A 311 2.82 15.60 1.94
N PHE A 312 3.07 14.98 0.81
CA PHE A 312 4.04 15.48 -0.17
C PHE A 312 3.56 16.80 -0.73
N LYS A 313 4.42 17.81 -0.67
CA LYS A 313 4.26 19.13 -1.30
C LYS A 313 5.28 19.27 -2.42
N ASP A 314 4.86 19.84 -3.52
CA ASP A 314 5.77 20.15 -4.62
C ASP A 314 6.68 21.32 -4.28
#